data_702e963fa09c1d04b1c59b5da63b97cb
#
_entry.id   702e963fa09c1d04b1c59b5da63b97cb
#
_cell.length_a   1.000
_cell.length_b   1.000
_cell.length_c   1.000
_cell.angle_alpha   90.00
_cell.angle_beta   90.00
_cell.angle_gamma   90.00
#
_symmetry.space_group_name_H-M   'P 1'
#
loop_
_entity.id
_entity.type
_entity.pdbx_description
1 polymer ?
#
loop_
_entity_poly.entity_id
_entity_poly.type
_entity_poly.pdbx_seq_one_letter_code
_entity_poly.pdbx_strand_id
1 'polypeptide(L)'
;MKRLKIGNVELENRYILGPMAGVTDLPFRLLCREQGAGLLCVEMVSAKAILYNNRNTEQLLTIHPEEKPVSLQLFGSDPKIMSEMAKRIEERPFAILDINMGCPVPKVVKNGEGSALMKEPKLVYEIVSAVVKAIEKPVTVKIRKGFDDDHVNAVEIAKIIEEAGAAAVAVHGRTREQYYSGTADWDIIRQVKEAVSIPVIGNGDVTSPQKAEELVRQTGCDGVMIARGAQGNPWIFSEMTAYEQTGEVPARPDKDEVRKMMLRHARLQLEYKGDYLGIREMRKHVAWYTKGIPKAARLREKINAVESYEELENLLTSL
;
A
#
# COMPACT_ATOMS: atom_id res chain seq x y z
N MET A 1 -17.84 -12.89 -5.11
CA MET A 1 -16.48 -12.41 -4.77
C MET A 1 -15.70 -13.50 -4.05
N LYS A 2 -14.46 -13.75 -4.48
CA LYS A 2 -13.57 -14.65 -3.76
C LYS A 2 -13.02 -13.92 -2.52
N ARG A 3 -13.34 -14.42 -1.33
CA ARG A 3 -12.78 -13.92 -0.07
C ARG A 3 -11.30 -14.32 0.03
N LEU A 4 -10.48 -13.44 0.58
CA LEU A 4 -9.07 -13.72 0.86
C LEU A 4 -8.90 -13.94 2.37
N LYS A 5 -8.21 -15.01 2.75
CA LYS A 5 -7.86 -15.29 4.15
C LYS A 5 -6.34 -15.20 4.31
N ILE A 6 -5.89 -14.42 5.29
CA ILE A 6 -4.48 -14.26 5.66
C ILE A 6 -4.33 -14.62 7.14
N GLY A 7 -3.73 -15.76 7.43
CA GLY A 7 -3.73 -16.31 8.78
C GLY A 7 -5.15 -16.52 9.30
N ASN A 8 -5.49 -15.88 10.41
CA ASN A 8 -6.84 -15.88 10.99
C ASN A 8 -7.72 -14.70 10.54
N VAL A 9 -7.22 -13.80 9.70
CA VAL A 9 -7.96 -12.63 9.19
C VAL A 9 -8.64 -12.97 7.87
N GLU A 10 -9.96 -12.88 7.84
CA GLU A 10 -10.78 -13.04 6.63
C GLU A 10 -11.17 -11.67 6.07
N LEU A 11 -10.86 -11.43 4.80
CA LEU A 11 -11.17 -10.18 4.10
C LEU A 11 -12.44 -10.34 3.28
N GLU A 12 -13.25 -9.28 3.22
CA GLU A 12 -14.51 -9.26 2.44
C GLU A 12 -14.27 -9.48 0.93
N ASN A 13 -13.14 -9.01 0.43
CA ASN A 13 -12.68 -9.19 -0.94
C ASN A 13 -11.15 -9.24 -0.99
N ARG A 14 -10.59 -9.44 -2.18
CA ARG A 14 -9.15 -9.61 -2.42
C ARG A 14 -8.39 -8.35 -2.84
N TYR A 15 -9.04 -7.18 -2.83
CA TYR A 15 -8.46 -5.92 -3.28
C TYR A 15 -7.85 -5.14 -2.12
N ILE A 16 -6.55 -4.87 -2.18
CA ILE A 16 -5.75 -4.34 -1.09
C ILE A 16 -5.15 -3.00 -1.49
N LEU A 17 -5.30 -1.97 -0.67
CA LEU A 17 -4.57 -0.71 -0.85
C LEU A 17 -3.12 -0.90 -0.39
N GLY A 18 -2.17 -0.79 -1.33
CA GLY A 18 -0.75 -0.94 -1.03
C GLY A 18 -0.14 0.28 -0.33
N PRO A 19 0.90 0.09 0.52
CA PRO A 19 1.54 1.17 1.26
C PRO A 19 2.32 2.10 0.33
N MET A 20 2.09 3.40 0.43
CA MET A 20 2.81 4.44 -0.33
C MET A 20 3.12 5.62 0.59
N ALA A 21 4.40 5.83 0.91
CA ALA A 21 4.84 6.92 1.78
C ALA A 21 4.37 8.30 1.25
N GLY A 22 3.77 9.09 2.13
CA GLY A 22 3.16 10.38 1.81
C GLY A 22 1.87 10.30 0.98
N VAL A 23 1.28 9.12 0.77
CA VAL A 23 0.06 8.95 -0.03
C VAL A 23 -1.02 8.19 0.72
N THR A 24 -0.69 7.02 1.29
CA THR A 24 -1.66 6.18 2.01
C THR A 24 -1.74 6.54 3.48
N ASP A 25 -1.86 7.84 3.74
CA ASP A 25 -2.17 8.39 5.05
C ASP A 25 -3.60 8.07 5.49
N LEU A 26 -3.92 8.32 6.76
CA LEU A 26 -5.23 8.01 7.32
C LEU A 26 -6.40 8.61 6.51
N PRO A 27 -6.39 9.89 6.10
CA PRO A 27 -7.44 10.45 5.25
C PRO A 27 -7.69 9.67 3.97
N PHE A 28 -6.62 9.32 3.24
CA PHE A 28 -6.76 8.59 1.99
C PHE A 28 -7.19 7.13 2.20
N ARG A 29 -6.72 6.48 3.26
CA ARG A 29 -7.16 5.12 3.61
C ARG A 29 -8.64 5.05 3.91
N LEU A 30 -9.19 6.02 4.67
CA LEU A 30 -10.65 6.10 4.93
C LEU A 30 -11.46 6.17 3.64
N LEU A 31 -11.07 7.02 2.69
CA LEU A 31 -11.74 7.12 1.40
C LEU A 31 -11.66 5.82 0.59
N CYS A 32 -10.52 5.14 0.60
CA CYS A 32 -10.39 3.84 -0.06
C CYS A 32 -11.23 2.74 0.63
N ARG A 33 -11.35 2.78 1.97
CA ARG A 33 -12.22 1.85 2.71
C ARG A 33 -13.68 2.05 2.37
N GLU A 34 -14.15 3.29 2.32
CA GLU A 34 -15.51 3.63 1.90
C GLU A 34 -15.83 3.14 0.48
N GLN A 35 -14.84 3.09 -0.38
CA GLN A 35 -14.95 2.55 -1.72
C GLN A 35 -14.77 1.02 -1.79
N GLY A 36 -14.68 0.33 -0.65
CA GLY A 36 -14.69 -1.12 -0.58
C GLY A 36 -13.33 -1.81 -0.68
N ALA A 37 -12.21 -1.12 -0.39
CA ALA A 37 -10.93 -1.79 -0.23
C ALA A 37 -11.01 -2.86 0.86
N GLY A 38 -10.64 -4.11 0.55
CA GLY A 38 -10.73 -5.24 1.47
C GLY A 38 -9.72 -5.19 2.60
N LEU A 39 -8.53 -4.63 2.35
CA LEU A 39 -7.48 -4.39 3.33
C LEU A 39 -6.78 -3.08 3.00
N LEU A 40 -6.47 -2.30 4.02
CA LEU A 40 -5.68 -1.07 3.90
C LEU A 40 -4.31 -1.27 4.50
N CYS A 41 -3.25 -0.84 3.80
CA CYS A 41 -1.90 -0.85 4.35
C CYS A 41 -1.49 0.56 4.79
N VAL A 42 -1.05 0.68 6.04
CA VAL A 42 -0.44 1.90 6.58
C VAL A 42 0.89 2.15 5.87
N GLU A 43 1.32 3.40 5.80
CA GLU A 43 2.66 3.77 5.36
C GLU A 43 3.72 3.04 6.19
N MET A 44 4.89 2.79 5.59
CA MET A 44 5.95 2.05 6.28
C MET A 44 6.51 2.82 7.48
N VAL A 45 6.60 2.16 8.62
CA VAL A 45 7.08 2.70 9.89
C VAL A 45 8.44 2.10 10.24
N SER A 46 9.42 2.92 10.62
CA SER A 46 10.73 2.44 11.05
C SER A 46 10.67 1.83 12.44
N ALA A 47 11.13 0.59 12.61
CA ALA A 47 11.28 -0.03 13.92
C ALA A 47 12.21 0.77 14.83
N LYS A 48 13.33 1.30 14.30
CA LYS A 48 14.21 2.20 15.04
C LYS A 48 13.52 3.48 15.47
N ALA A 49 12.63 4.05 14.63
CA ALA A 49 11.90 5.27 15.03
C ALA A 49 10.91 5.01 16.18
N ILE A 50 10.29 3.82 16.25
CA ILE A 50 9.48 3.39 17.39
C ILE A 50 10.37 3.24 18.64
N LEU A 51 11.53 2.59 18.51
CA LEU A 51 12.48 2.38 19.60
C LEU A 51 12.86 3.71 20.25
N TYR A 52 13.14 4.74 19.45
CA TYR A 52 13.56 6.06 19.93
C TYR A 52 12.39 7.02 20.22
N ASN A 53 11.15 6.54 20.26
CA ASN A 53 9.95 7.35 20.55
C ASN A 53 9.81 8.61 19.67
N ASN A 54 10.07 8.49 18.38
CA ASN A 54 9.93 9.60 17.46
C ASN A 54 8.46 10.04 17.37
N ARG A 55 8.18 11.33 17.65
CA ARG A 55 6.80 11.86 17.69
C ARG A 55 6.03 11.69 16.38
N ASN A 56 6.70 11.84 15.24
CA ASN A 56 6.06 11.69 13.94
C ASN A 56 5.63 10.24 13.68
N THR A 57 6.25 9.27 14.36
CA THR A 57 5.92 7.86 14.25
C THR A 57 4.55 7.55 14.83
N GLU A 58 4.13 8.23 15.90
CA GLU A 58 2.80 8.03 16.51
C GLU A 58 1.66 8.38 15.55
N GLN A 59 1.82 9.40 14.73
CA GLN A 59 0.83 9.75 13.70
C GLN A 59 0.69 8.64 12.65
N LEU A 60 1.81 8.03 12.23
CA LEU A 60 1.80 6.91 11.29
C LEU A 60 1.17 5.64 11.88
N LEU A 61 1.28 5.46 13.20
CA LEU A 61 0.71 4.32 13.92
C LEU A 61 -0.78 4.50 14.28
N THR A 62 -1.37 5.65 13.96
CA THR A 62 -2.79 5.92 14.22
C THR A 62 -3.67 5.14 13.26
N ILE A 63 -4.64 4.40 13.82
CA ILE A 63 -5.61 3.59 13.10
C ILE A 63 -7.01 4.00 13.56
N HIS A 64 -7.83 4.40 12.60
CA HIS A 64 -9.23 4.75 12.85
C HIS A 64 -10.12 3.50 12.87
N PRO A 65 -11.16 3.41 13.73
CA PRO A 65 -12.06 2.25 13.77
C PRO A 65 -12.73 1.92 12.42
N GLU A 66 -13.06 2.94 11.62
CA GLU A 66 -13.75 2.78 10.33
C GLU A 66 -12.84 2.27 9.21
N GLU A 67 -11.51 2.30 9.35
CA GLU A 67 -10.60 1.81 8.31
C GLU A 67 -10.28 0.31 8.40
N LYS A 68 -10.79 -0.38 9.43
CA LYS A 68 -10.53 -1.82 9.63
C LYS A 68 -11.15 -2.70 8.54
N PRO A 69 -10.46 -3.79 8.13
CA PRO A 69 -9.16 -4.29 8.63
C PRO A 69 -7.97 -3.51 8.05
N VAL A 70 -6.92 -3.34 8.86
CA VAL A 70 -5.70 -2.60 8.52
C VAL A 70 -4.48 -3.49 8.69
N SER A 71 -3.55 -3.42 7.75
CA SER A 71 -2.19 -3.94 7.86
C SER A 71 -1.24 -2.80 8.21
N LEU A 72 -0.48 -2.97 9.31
CA LEU A 72 0.55 -2.02 9.72
C LEU A 72 1.90 -2.49 9.18
N GLN A 73 2.62 -1.63 8.44
CA GLN A 73 3.87 -2.03 7.81
C GLN A 73 5.08 -1.51 8.60
N LEU A 74 5.95 -2.42 9.06
CA LEU A 74 7.25 -2.11 9.66
C LEU A 74 8.39 -2.27 8.66
N PHE A 75 9.48 -1.51 8.85
CA PHE A 75 10.75 -1.76 8.19
C PHE A 75 11.93 -1.60 9.16
N GLY A 76 12.99 -2.36 8.90
CA GLY A 76 14.23 -2.42 9.64
C GLY A 76 15.07 -3.58 9.17
N SER A 77 16.32 -3.69 9.62
CA SER A 77 17.26 -4.76 9.25
C SER A 77 17.84 -5.51 10.46
N ASP A 78 17.42 -5.18 11.67
CA ASP A 78 17.86 -5.86 12.90
C ASP A 78 16.73 -6.76 13.43
N PRO A 79 16.91 -8.11 13.46
CA PRO A 79 15.87 -9.04 13.87
C PRO A 79 15.36 -8.80 15.30
N LYS A 80 16.26 -8.42 16.22
CA LYS A 80 15.92 -8.15 17.61
C LYS A 80 15.07 -6.89 17.73
N ILE A 81 15.50 -5.78 17.13
CA ILE A 81 14.74 -4.52 17.15
C ILE A 81 13.37 -4.72 16.46
N MET A 82 13.34 -5.44 15.33
CA MET A 82 12.09 -5.70 14.60
C MET A 82 11.09 -6.49 15.47
N SER A 83 11.52 -7.55 16.12
CA SER A 83 10.66 -8.37 16.99
C SER A 83 10.22 -7.63 18.27
N GLU A 84 11.12 -6.91 18.93
CA GLU A 84 10.79 -6.12 20.11
C GLU A 84 9.78 -5.00 19.79
N MET A 85 9.95 -4.31 18.66
CA MET A 85 9.02 -3.25 18.27
C MET A 85 7.70 -3.80 17.76
N ALA A 86 7.69 -4.93 17.05
CA ALA A 86 6.46 -5.64 16.71
C ALA A 86 5.64 -5.98 17.97
N LYS A 87 6.29 -6.53 18.99
CA LYS A 87 5.66 -6.84 20.29
C LYS A 87 5.14 -5.58 20.99
N ARG A 88 5.92 -4.51 20.99
CA ARG A 88 5.55 -3.23 21.62
C ARG A 88 4.28 -2.62 21.05
N ILE A 89 4.04 -2.79 19.73
CA ILE A 89 2.88 -2.21 19.06
C ILE A 89 1.73 -3.19 18.86
N GLU A 90 1.85 -4.44 19.29
CA GLU A 90 0.87 -5.51 19.06
C GLU A 90 -0.54 -5.16 19.55
N GLU A 91 -0.65 -4.45 20.69
CA GLU A 91 -1.93 -4.04 21.26
C GLU A 91 -2.69 -2.99 20.42
N ARG A 92 -2.04 -2.38 19.42
CA ARG A 92 -2.70 -1.45 18.52
C ARG A 92 -3.71 -2.17 17.62
N PRO A 93 -4.77 -1.49 17.15
CA PRO A 93 -5.92 -2.11 16.51
C PRO A 93 -5.71 -2.51 15.04
N PHE A 94 -4.47 -2.83 14.62
CA PHE A 94 -4.22 -3.44 13.30
C PHE A 94 -4.54 -4.93 13.32
N ALA A 95 -4.91 -5.48 12.15
CA ALA A 95 -5.23 -6.90 12.00
C ALA A 95 -4.01 -7.74 11.57
N ILE A 96 -3.09 -7.16 10.80
CA ILE A 96 -1.95 -7.84 10.17
C ILE A 96 -0.72 -6.96 10.37
N LEU A 97 0.43 -7.55 10.71
CA LEU A 97 1.71 -6.87 10.67
C LEU A 97 2.42 -7.23 9.36
N ASP A 98 2.76 -6.23 8.56
CA ASP A 98 3.50 -6.41 7.32
C ASP A 98 4.97 -5.97 7.47
N ILE A 99 5.90 -6.70 6.86
CA ILE A 99 7.32 -6.35 6.86
C ILE A 99 7.70 -5.86 5.46
N ASN A 100 8.25 -4.63 5.39
CA ASN A 100 8.73 -4.06 4.14
C ASN A 100 10.11 -4.60 3.79
N MET A 101 10.19 -5.38 2.71
CA MET A 101 11.44 -5.83 2.09
C MET A 101 11.50 -5.42 0.59
N GLY A 102 10.77 -4.35 0.22
CA GLY A 102 10.66 -3.92 -1.17
C GLY A 102 10.88 -2.43 -1.43
N CYS A 103 11.07 -1.59 -0.39
CA CYS A 103 11.28 -0.15 -0.57
C CYS A 103 12.56 0.13 -1.35
N PRO A 104 12.50 0.86 -2.50
CA PRO A 104 13.66 1.12 -3.34
C PRO A 104 14.41 2.42 -2.97
N VAL A 105 13.89 3.18 -2.01
CA VAL A 105 14.40 4.53 -1.68
C VAL A 105 15.85 4.47 -1.22
N PRO A 106 16.77 5.30 -1.80
CA PRO A 106 18.20 5.22 -1.51
C PRO A 106 18.57 5.31 -0.03
N LYS A 107 17.87 6.15 0.73
CA LYS A 107 18.10 6.31 2.18
C LYS A 107 17.81 5.03 2.95
N VAL A 108 16.76 4.29 2.58
CA VAL A 108 16.38 3.00 3.19
C VAL A 108 17.39 1.92 2.79
N VAL A 109 17.66 1.82 1.50
CA VAL A 109 18.57 0.80 0.93
C VAL A 109 20.01 0.93 1.46
N LYS A 110 20.53 2.16 1.62
CA LYS A 110 21.87 2.41 2.20
C LYS A 110 22.01 1.92 3.64
N ASN A 111 20.90 1.83 4.38
CA ASN A 111 20.87 1.31 5.74
C ASN A 111 20.73 -0.23 5.79
N GLY A 112 20.76 -0.94 4.67
CA GLY A 112 20.54 -2.37 4.59
C GLY A 112 19.07 -2.76 4.79
N GLU A 113 18.13 -1.83 4.63
CA GLU A 113 16.70 -2.01 4.88
C GLU A 113 15.90 -2.04 3.56
N GLY A 114 14.62 -2.40 3.63
CA GLY A 114 13.75 -2.46 2.48
C GLY A 114 14.25 -3.47 1.43
N SER A 115 14.37 -3.06 0.17
CA SER A 115 14.79 -3.96 -0.91
C SER A 115 16.25 -4.44 -0.82
N ALA A 116 17.09 -3.83 0.02
CA ALA A 116 18.44 -4.33 0.28
C ALA A 116 18.41 -5.72 0.94
N LEU A 117 17.39 -6.02 1.73
CA LEU A 117 17.21 -7.31 2.39
C LEU A 117 17.08 -8.47 1.41
N MET A 118 16.60 -8.23 0.19
CA MET A 118 16.52 -9.29 -0.84
C MET A 118 17.89 -9.85 -1.25
N LYS A 119 18.98 -9.16 -0.93
CA LYS A 119 20.36 -9.64 -1.15
C LYS A 119 20.88 -10.51 -0.02
N GLU A 120 20.13 -10.60 1.09
CA GLU A 120 20.54 -11.26 2.33
C GLU A 120 19.49 -12.31 2.77
N PRO A 121 19.32 -13.43 2.02
CA PRO A 121 18.27 -14.43 2.29
C PRO A 121 18.27 -14.95 3.74
N LYS A 122 19.44 -15.15 4.33
CA LYS A 122 19.57 -15.58 5.73
C LYS A 122 18.99 -14.55 6.70
N LEU A 123 19.27 -13.26 6.47
CA LEU A 123 18.73 -12.16 7.30
C LEU A 123 17.22 -12.01 7.12
N VAL A 124 16.68 -12.28 5.92
CA VAL A 124 15.23 -12.33 5.68
C VAL A 124 14.59 -13.38 6.60
N TYR A 125 15.12 -14.62 6.64
CA TYR A 125 14.62 -15.65 7.54
C TYR A 125 14.69 -15.22 9.01
N GLU A 126 15.84 -14.69 9.45
CA GLU A 126 16.05 -14.26 10.83
C GLU A 126 15.04 -13.19 11.26
N ILE A 127 14.82 -12.15 10.42
CA ILE A 127 13.86 -11.07 10.69
C ILE A 127 12.43 -11.63 10.77
N VAL A 128 11.99 -12.36 9.73
CA VAL A 128 10.61 -12.86 9.66
C VAL A 128 10.32 -13.82 10.79
N SER A 129 11.20 -14.80 11.03
CA SER A 129 11.07 -15.77 12.12
C SER A 129 11.04 -15.12 13.50
N ALA A 130 11.87 -14.08 13.73
CA ALA A 130 11.88 -13.35 15.00
C ALA A 130 10.57 -12.59 15.22
N VAL A 131 10.03 -11.92 14.20
CA VAL A 131 8.77 -11.18 14.29
C VAL A 131 7.59 -12.13 14.47
N VAL A 132 7.51 -13.22 13.67
CA VAL A 132 6.43 -14.23 13.78
C VAL A 132 6.37 -14.84 15.18
N LYS A 133 7.52 -15.12 15.80
CA LYS A 133 7.58 -15.68 17.17
C LYS A 133 7.22 -14.66 18.25
N ALA A 134 7.32 -13.37 17.96
CA ALA A 134 7.12 -12.32 18.95
C ALA A 134 5.66 -11.91 19.13
N ILE A 135 4.79 -12.10 18.13
CA ILE A 135 3.40 -11.64 18.15
C ILE A 135 2.42 -12.73 17.72
N GLU A 136 1.17 -12.61 18.17
CA GLU A 136 0.07 -13.54 17.82
C GLU A 136 -0.63 -13.17 16.50
N LYS A 137 -0.53 -11.90 16.09
CA LYS A 137 -1.16 -11.42 14.85
C LYS A 137 -0.45 -11.98 13.61
N PRO A 138 -1.17 -12.24 12.51
CA PRO A 138 -0.55 -12.69 11.27
C PRO A 138 0.53 -11.72 10.79
N VAL A 139 1.67 -12.27 10.38
CA VAL A 139 2.78 -11.52 9.79
C VAL A 139 2.80 -11.76 8.29
N THR A 140 2.89 -10.71 7.50
CA THR A 140 3.07 -10.78 6.04
C THR A 140 4.37 -10.08 5.63
N VAL A 141 4.83 -10.34 4.43
CA VAL A 141 6.04 -9.68 3.91
C VAL A 141 5.78 -9.13 2.51
N LYS A 142 6.21 -7.88 2.28
CA LYS A 142 6.13 -7.28 0.94
C LYS A 142 7.52 -7.18 0.31
N ILE A 143 7.69 -7.84 -0.85
CA ILE A 143 8.95 -7.93 -1.60
C ILE A 143 8.84 -7.35 -3.02
N ARG A 144 9.97 -7.26 -3.69
CA ARG A 144 10.09 -7.04 -5.14
C ARG A 144 10.50 -8.33 -5.86
N LYS A 145 10.58 -8.31 -7.22
CA LYS A 145 11.06 -9.47 -7.97
C LYS A 145 12.55 -9.76 -7.73
N GLY A 146 13.32 -8.75 -7.33
CA GLY A 146 14.74 -8.81 -7.05
C GLY A 146 15.33 -7.43 -6.77
N PHE A 147 16.65 -7.37 -6.56
CA PHE A 147 17.36 -6.11 -6.37
C PHE A 147 17.62 -5.42 -7.72
N ASP A 148 18.18 -6.14 -8.67
CA ASP A 148 18.46 -5.74 -10.04
C ASP A 148 18.17 -6.90 -10.98
N ASP A 149 18.44 -6.76 -12.28
CA ASP A 149 18.13 -7.80 -13.27
C ASP A 149 19.05 -9.03 -13.17
N ASP A 150 20.26 -8.89 -12.61
CA ASP A 150 21.17 -10.00 -12.34
C ASP A 150 20.83 -10.76 -11.04
N HIS A 151 20.03 -10.14 -10.15
CA HIS A 151 19.64 -10.68 -8.85
C HIS A 151 18.11 -10.72 -8.71
N VAL A 152 17.46 -11.49 -9.60
CA VAL A 152 16.03 -11.80 -9.54
C VAL A 152 15.84 -13.05 -8.70
N ASN A 153 15.33 -12.91 -7.47
CA ASN A 153 15.25 -14.00 -6.50
C ASN A 153 13.94 -14.05 -5.69
N ALA A 154 12.85 -13.46 -6.21
CA ALA A 154 11.57 -13.44 -5.50
C ALA A 154 11.05 -14.83 -5.11
N VAL A 155 11.27 -15.85 -5.94
CA VAL A 155 10.83 -17.23 -5.65
C VAL A 155 11.59 -17.82 -4.46
N GLU A 156 12.90 -17.64 -4.41
CA GLU A 156 13.75 -18.08 -3.29
C GLU A 156 13.32 -17.37 -1.99
N ILE A 157 13.21 -16.04 -2.05
CA ILE A 157 12.83 -15.22 -0.90
C ILE A 157 11.43 -15.57 -0.40
N ALA A 158 10.47 -15.85 -1.29
CA ALA A 158 9.12 -16.23 -0.90
C ALA A 158 9.08 -17.58 -0.15
N LYS A 159 9.88 -18.57 -0.58
CA LYS A 159 10.04 -19.86 0.13
C LYS A 159 10.64 -19.66 1.53
N ILE A 160 11.64 -18.81 1.65
CA ILE A 160 12.25 -18.46 2.95
C ILE A 160 11.25 -17.77 3.87
N ILE A 161 10.42 -16.85 3.34
CA ILE A 161 9.35 -16.16 4.07
C ILE A 161 8.31 -17.16 4.58
N GLU A 162 7.88 -18.11 3.75
CA GLU A 162 6.96 -19.18 4.15
C GLU A 162 7.57 -20.07 5.23
N GLU A 163 8.82 -20.53 5.06
CA GLU A 163 9.53 -21.35 6.05
C GLU A 163 9.70 -20.61 7.39
N ALA A 164 9.89 -19.29 7.37
CA ALA A 164 9.97 -18.46 8.55
C ALA A 164 8.62 -18.25 9.27
N GLY A 165 7.50 -18.73 8.69
CA GLY A 165 6.17 -18.75 9.28
C GLY A 165 5.28 -17.56 8.93
N ALA A 166 5.58 -16.80 7.88
CA ALA A 166 4.70 -15.72 7.44
C ALA A 166 3.37 -16.25 6.89
N ALA A 167 2.29 -15.47 7.07
CA ALA A 167 0.94 -15.82 6.68
C ALA A 167 0.59 -15.48 5.23
N ALA A 168 1.37 -14.62 4.57
CA ALA A 168 1.22 -14.28 3.14
C ALA A 168 2.45 -13.50 2.64
N VAL A 169 2.63 -13.44 1.32
CA VAL A 169 3.65 -12.63 0.66
C VAL A 169 3.03 -11.75 -0.43
N ALA A 170 3.39 -10.45 -0.44
CA ALA A 170 3.03 -9.53 -1.52
C ALA A 170 4.24 -9.28 -2.43
N VAL A 171 4.06 -9.49 -3.73
CA VAL A 171 5.16 -9.45 -4.72
C VAL A 171 4.93 -8.33 -5.72
N HIS A 172 5.81 -7.33 -5.74
CA HIS A 172 5.86 -6.34 -6.80
C HIS A 172 6.76 -6.85 -7.95
N GLY A 173 6.21 -6.99 -9.14
CA GLY A 173 6.87 -7.53 -10.33
C GLY A 173 7.94 -6.63 -10.93
N ARG A 174 8.62 -5.78 -10.16
CA ARG A 174 9.77 -4.95 -10.57
C ARG A 174 10.95 -5.14 -9.66
N THR A 175 12.16 -5.00 -10.19
CA THR A 175 13.37 -4.93 -9.35
C THR A 175 13.45 -3.59 -8.60
N ARG A 176 14.36 -3.51 -7.64
CA ARG A 176 14.67 -2.26 -6.96
C ARG A 176 15.18 -1.21 -7.94
N GLU A 177 16.03 -1.59 -8.89
CA GLU A 177 16.63 -0.65 -9.85
C GLU A 177 15.62 -0.12 -10.87
N GLN A 178 14.66 -0.93 -11.29
CA GLN A 178 13.56 -0.47 -12.13
C GLN A 178 12.72 0.61 -11.44
N TYR A 179 12.70 0.65 -10.13
CA TYR A 179 11.89 1.61 -9.36
C TYR A 179 10.41 1.55 -9.76
N TYR A 180 10.01 2.34 -10.77
CA TYR A 180 8.68 2.37 -11.38
C TYR A 180 8.74 2.38 -12.93
N SER A 181 9.93 2.28 -13.52
CA SER A 181 10.11 2.25 -14.97
C SER A 181 9.72 0.90 -15.58
N GLY A 182 9.49 0.89 -16.90
CA GLY A 182 9.08 -0.30 -17.63
C GLY A 182 7.72 -0.85 -17.18
N THR A 183 7.50 -2.15 -17.40
CA THR A 183 6.31 -2.89 -16.97
C THR A 183 6.63 -3.86 -15.83
N ALA A 184 5.65 -4.10 -14.97
CA ALA A 184 5.77 -5.12 -13.94
C ALA A 184 5.75 -6.52 -14.60
N ASP A 185 6.70 -7.32 -14.22
CA ASP A 185 6.80 -8.72 -14.63
C ASP A 185 5.80 -9.55 -13.82
N TRP A 186 4.69 -9.93 -14.43
CA TRP A 186 3.69 -10.75 -13.77
C TRP A 186 4.04 -12.23 -13.77
N ASP A 187 4.95 -12.67 -14.64
CA ASP A 187 5.39 -14.07 -14.67
C ASP A 187 6.13 -14.45 -13.38
N ILE A 188 6.94 -13.54 -12.81
CA ILE A 188 7.59 -13.81 -11.52
C ILE A 188 6.55 -13.97 -10.39
N ILE A 189 5.41 -13.26 -10.45
CA ILE A 189 4.33 -13.43 -9.47
C ILE A 189 3.70 -14.82 -9.60
N ARG A 190 3.49 -15.30 -10.84
CA ARG A 190 3.04 -16.67 -11.11
C ARG A 190 4.02 -17.69 -10.56
N GLN A 191 5.32 -17.54 -10.84
CA GLN A 191 6.35 -18.45 -10.35
C GLN A 191 6.38 -18.50 -8.81
N VAL A 192 6.22 -17.36 -8.13
CA VAL A 192 6.10 -17.32 -6.67
C VAL A 192 4.83 -18.08 -6.23
N LYS A 193 3.67 -17.85 -6.89
CA LYS A 193 2.42 -18.54 -6.54
C LYS A 193 2.51 -20.05 -6.69
N GLU A 194 3.24 -20.53 -7.68
CA GLU A 194 3.47 -21.97 -7.89
C GLU A 194 4.46 -22.57 -6.87
N ALA A 195 5.29 -21.74 -6.24
CA ALA A 195 6.39 -22.19 -5.38
C ALA A 195 6.06 -22.22 -3.88
N VAL A 196 4.99 -21.54 -3.45
CA VAL A 196 4.58 -21.44 -2.03
C VAL A 196 3.10 -21.80 -1.84
N SER A 197 2.75 -22.24 -0.62
CA SER A 197 1.37 -22.59 -0.25
C SER A 197 0.61 -21.43 0.42
N ILE A 198 1.34 -20.49 1.02
CA ILE A 198 0.74 -19.29 1.61
C ILE A 198 0.12 -18.39 0.53
N PRO A 199 -0.88 -17.57 0.86
CA PRO A 199 -1.46 -16.60 -0.07
C PRO A 199 -0.41 -15.67 -0.69
N VAL A 200 -0.50 -15.51 -2.02
CA VAL A 200 0.34 -14.58 -2.80
C VAL A 200 -0.50 -13.39 -3.25
N ILE A 201 -0.03 -12.19 -2.95
CA ILE A 201 -0.67 -10.93 -3.32
C ILE A 201 0.12 -10.30 -4.46
N GLY A 202 -0.49 -10.25 -5.67
CA GLY A 202 0.14 -9.66 -6.85
C GLY A 202 0.09 -8.14 -6.81
N ASN A 203 1.20 -7.49 -7.16
CA ASN A 203 1.33 -6.05 -7.22
C ASN A 203 2.11 -5.57 -8.45
N GLY A 204 1.64 -4.50 -9.07
CA GLY A 204 2.29 -3.82 -10.19
C GLY A 204 1.35 -3.61 -11.37
N ASP A 205 1.27 -2.36 -11.83
CA ASP A 205 0.55 -1.88 -13.02
C ASP A 205 -0.96 -2.16 -13.06
N VAL A 206 -1.56 -2.40 -11.90
CA VAL A 206 -3.02 -2.54 -11.76
C VAL A 206 -3.63 -1.14 -11.69
N THR A 207 -4.24 -0.71 -12.78
CA THR A 207 -4.81 0.64 -12.98
C THR A 207 -6.27 0.63 -13.39
N SER A 208 -6.87 -0.56 -13.55
CA SER A 208 -8.29 -0.75 -13.87
C SER A 208 -8.78 -2.12 -13.40
N PRO A 209 -10.10 -2.34 -13.32
CA PRO A 209 -10.70 -3.64 -13.02
C PRO A 209 -10.22 -4.76 -13.95
N GLN A 210 -10.15 -4.49 -15.26
CA GLN A 210 -9.68 -5.46 -16.24
C GLN A 210 -8.22 -5.87 -15.98
N LYS A 211 -7.37 -4.91 -15.59
CA LYS A 211 -5.96 -5.21 -15.24
C LYS A 211 -5.85 -6.03 -13.96
N ALA A 212 -6.74 -5.85 -12.99
CA ALA A 212 -6.81 -6.69 -11.80
C ALA A 212 -7.20 -8.14 -12.16
N GLU A 213 -8.23 -8.31 -12.99
CA GLU A 213 -8.64 -9.63 -13.47
C GLU A 213 -7.55 -10.30 -14.31
N GLU A 214 -6.92 -9.55 -15.22
CA GLU A 214 -5.82 -10.04 -16.06
C GLU A 214 -4.65 -10.53 -15.19
N LEU A 215 -4.24 -9.77 -14.17
CA LEU A 215 -3.21 -10.17 -13.22
C LEU A 215 -3.56 -11.51 -12.56
N VAL A 216 -4.77 -11.62 -12.00
CA VAL A 216 -5.22 -12.86 -11.35
C VAL A 216 -5.24 -14.03 -12.33
N ARG A 217 -5.75 -13.83 -13.54
CA ARG A 217 -5.84 -14.87 -14.57
C ARG A 217 -4.46 -15.36 -15.02
N GLN A 218 -3.50 -14.45 -15.17
CA GLN A 218 -2.14 -14.79 -15.62
C GLN A 218 -1.29 -15.42 -14.52
N THR A 219 -1.49 -15.01 -13.26
CA THR A 219 -0.59 -15.39 -12.16
C THR A 219 -1.18 -16.39 -11.18
N GLY A 220 -2.50 -16.53 -11.13
CA GLY A 220 -3.19 -17.31 -10.11
C GLY A 220 -3.08 -16.75 -8.69
N CYS A 221 -2.59 -15.50 -8.52
CA CYS A 221 -2.46 -14.87 -7.21
C CYS A 221 -3.79 -14.79 -6.46
N ASP A 222 -3.73 -14.83 -5.13
CA ASP A 222 -4.92 -14.89 -4.26
C ASP A 222 -5.50 -13.50 -4.00
N GLY A 223 -4.64 -12.48 -3.93
CA GLY A 223 -4.99 -11.08 -3.71
C GLY A 223 -4.35 -10.15 -4.74
N VAL A 224 -4.92 -8.96 -4.88
CA VAL A 224 -4.43 -7.89 -5.77
C VAL A 224 -4.15 -6.64 -4.96
N MET A 225 -2.90 -6.19 -4.96
CA MET A 225 -2.50 -4.96 -4.28
C MET A 225 -2.42 -3.80 -5.27
N ILE A 226 -3.22 -2.78 -5.02
CA ILE A 226 -3.30 -1.56 -5.81
C ILE A 226 -2.53 -0.45 -5.10
N ALA A 227 -1.55 0.17 -5.77
CA ALA A 227 -0.82 1.32 -5.26
C ALA A 227 -1.12 2.56 -6.12
N ARG A 228 -0.27 2.86 -7.11
CA ARG A 228 -0.42 4.05 -7.97
C ARG A 228 -1.76 4.14 -8.71
N GLY A 229 -2.42 3.00 -8.98
CA GLY A 229 -3.75 2.97 -9.59
C GLY A 229 -4.85 3.62 -8.73
N ALA A 230 -4.65 3.68 -7.41
CA ALA A 230 -5.58 4.34 -6.49
C ALA A 230 -5.31 5.85 -6.32
N GLN A 231 -4.17 6.39 -6.77
CA GLN A 231 -3.83 7.81 -6.62
C GLN A 231 -4.84 8.69 -7.38
N GLY A 232 -5.59 9.51 -6.65
CA GLY A 232 -6.68 10.33 -7.21
C GLY A 232 -7.86 9.50 -7.74
N ASN A 233 -7.92 8.23 -7.40
CA ASN A 233 -8.97 7.30 -7.83
C ASN A 233 -9.31 6.27 -6.73
N PRO A 234 -9.86 6.68 -5.59
CA PRO A 234 -10.27 5.71 -4.56
C PRO A 234 -11.41 4.79 -5.06
N TRP A 235 -12.20 5.22 -6.03
CA TRP A 235 -13.28 4.43 -6.64
C TRP A 235 -12.81 3.14 -7.32
N ILE A 236 -11.52 2.99 -7.59
CA ILE A 236 -10.97 1.79 -8.22
C ILE A 236 -11.36 0.50 -7.47
N PHE A 237 -11.55 0.57 -6.15
CA PHE A 237 -11.96 -0.59 -5.34
C PHE A 237 -13.43 -0.96 -5.57
N SER A 238 -14.33 0.01 -5.62
CA SER A 238 -15.74 -0.23 -5.95
C SER A 238 -15.91 -0.65 -7.41
N GLU A 239 -15.14 -0.07 -8.33
CA GLU A 239 -15.12 -0.46 -9.74
C GLU A 239 -14.68 -1.94 -9.90
N MET A 240 -13.62 -2.38 -9.19
CA MET A 240 -13.15 -3.76 -9.22
C MET A 240 -14.19 -4.73 -8.66
N THR A 241 -14.84 -4.37 -7.55
CA THR A 241 -15.88 -5.18 -6.93
C THR A 241 -17.09 -5.32 -7.86
N ALA A 242 -17.56 -4.23 -8.46
CA ALA A 242 -18.67 -4.25 -9.42
C ALA A 242 -18.32 -5.08 -10.66
N TYR A 243 -17.13 -4.88 -11.21
CA TYR A 243 -16.67 -5.65 -12.38
C TYR A 243 -16.58 -7.15 -12.11
N GLU A 244 -16.08 -7.58 -10.94
CA GLU A 244 -16.04 -8.99 -10.55
C GLU A 244 -17.47 -9.60 -10.42
N GLN A 245 -18.46 -8.78 -10.08
CA GLN A 245 -19.85 -9.24 -9.91
C GLN A 245 -20.65 -9.25 -11.22
N THR A 246 -20.44 -8.27 -12.07
CA THR A 246 -21.31 -8.01 -13.25
C THR A 246 -20.60 -8.20 -14.60
N GLY A 247 -19.27 -8.21 -14.61
CA GLY A 247 -18.47 -8.15 -15.86
C GLY A 247 -18.43 -6.76 -16.50
N GLU A 248 -19.08 -5.76 -15.88
CA GLU A 248 -19.15 -4.40 -16.41
C GLU A 248 -18.41 -3.42 -15.49
N VAL A 249 -17.65 -2.50 -16.09
CA VAL A 249 -17.02 -1.41 -15.33
C VAL A 249 -18.04 -0.29 -15.18
N PRO A 250 -18.32 0.17 -13.95
CA PRO A 250 -19.19 1.31 -13.72
C PRO A 250 -18.71 2.56 -14.46
N ALA A 251 -19.63 3.45 -14.77
CA ALA A 251 -19.27 4.77 -15.31
C ALA A 251 -18.32 5.48 -14.34
N ARG A 252 -17.32 6.16 -14.88
CA ARG A 252 -16.41 6.97 -14.05
C ARG A 252 -17.18 8.10 -13.38
N PRO A 253 -16.78 8.50 -12.15
CA PRO A 253 -17.35 9.65 -11.47
C PRO A 253 -17.33 10.88 -12.37
N ASP A 254 -18.41 11.62 -12.36
CA ASP A 254 -18.47 12.90 -13.05
C ASP A 254 -17.64 13.98 -12.32
N LYS A 255 -17.54 15.17 -12.91
CA LYS A 255 -16.72 16.25 -12.35
C LYS A 255 -17.20 16.71 -10.98
N ASP A 256 -18.52 16.70 -10.74
CA ASP A 256 -19.10 17.10 -9.46
C ASP A 256 -18.80 16.07 -8.37
N GLU A 257 -18.85 14.79 -8.68
CA GLU A 257 -18.47 13.71 -7.77
C GLU A 257 -16.96 13.76 -7.44
N VAL A 258 -16.11 14.00 -8.45
CA VAL A 258 -14.66 14.18 -8.23
C VAL A 258 -14.39 15.40 -7.36
N ARG A 259 -15.08 16.53 -7.60
CA ARG A 259 -14.98 17.73 -6.78
C ARG A 259 -15.39 17.46 -5.33
N LYS A 260 -16.52 16.81 -5.11
CA LYS A 260 -17.02 16.43 -3.77
C LYS A 260 -16.02 15.55 -3.03
N MET A 261 -15.44 14.56 -3.71
CA MET A 261 -14.42 13.69 -3.15
C MET A 261 -13.15 14.46 -2.77
N MET A 262 -12.67 15.36 -3.61
CA MET A 262 -11.51 16.21 -3.30
C MET A 262 -11.76 17.09 -2.08
N LEU A 263 -12.93 17.71 -1.97
CA LEU A 263 -13.30 18.54 -0.82
C LEU A 263 -13.43 17.72 0.47
N ARG A 264 -14.00 16.52 0.37
CA ARG A 264 -14.06 15.58 1.50
C ARG A 264 -12.65 15.15 1.93
N HIS A 265 -11.80 14.78 0.97
CA HIS A 265 -10.40 14.43 1.25
C HIS A 265 -9.68 15.58 1.95
N ALA A 266 -9.85 16.81 1.47
CA ALA A 266 -9.26 17.99 2.09
C ALA A 266 -9.73 18.17 3.54
N ARG A 267 -11.03 18.03 3.82
CA ARG A 267 -11.55 18.11 5.19
C ARG A 267 -10.91 17.09 6.12
N LEU A 268 -10.81 15.84 5.68
CA LEU A 268 -10.11 14.80 6.45
C LEU A 268 -8.63 15.14 6.64
N GLN A 269 -7.95 15.68 5.62
CA GLN A 269 -6.56 16.11 5.76
C GLN A 269 -6.40 17.20 6.82
N LEU A 270 -7.30 18.17 6.87
CA LEU A 270 -7.27 19.24 7.88
C LEU A 270 -7.57 18.68 9.27
N GLU A 271 -8.57 17.81 9.38
CA GLU A 271 -8.96 17.19 10.64
C GLU A 271 -7.80 16.42 11.30
N TYR A 272 -7.09 15.59 10.51
CA TYR A 272 -6.06 14.71 11.06
C TYR A 272 -4.65 15.30 11.07
N LYS A 273 -4.36 16.34 10.27
CA LYS A 273 -3.03 16.93 10.14
C LYS A 273 -2.94 18.42 10.45
N GLY A 274 -4.11 19.05 10.70
CA GLY A 274 -4.23 20.50 10.86
C GLY A 274 -4.14 21.26 9.54
N ASP A 275 -4.50 22.53 9.58
CA ASP A 275 -4.69 23.37 8.38
C ASP A 275 -3.41 23.48 7.54
N TYR A 276 -2.28 23.74 8.19
CA TYR A 276 -1.01 23.99 7.50
C TYR A 276 -0.50 22.79 6.69
N LEU A 277 -0.44 21.61 7.31
CA LEU A 277 0.03 20.40 6.63
C LEU A 277 -1.04 19.81 5.72
N GLY A 278 -2.29 19.78 6.18
CA GLY A 278 -3.40 19.19 5.44
C GLY A 278 -3.59 19.80 4.06
N ILE A 279 -3.60 21.13 3.96
CA ILE A 279 -3.72 21.82 2.66
C ILE A 279 -2.51 21.54 1.76
N ARG A 280 -1.32 21.61 2.29
CA ARG A 280 -0.10 21.39 1.48
C ARG A 280 0.00 19.97 0.94
N GLU A 281 -0.37 18.99 1.75
CA GLU A 281 -0.40 17.60 1.31
C GLU A 281 -1.55 17.34 0.32
N MET A 282 -2.66 18.05 0.46
CA MET A 282 -3.79 17.93 -0.48
C MET A 282 -3.43 18.38 -1.90
N ARG A 283 -2.47 19.30 -2.08
CA ARG A 283 -2.05 19.80 -3.41
C ARG A 283 -1.67 18.67 -4.37
N LYS A 284 -0.91 17.68 -3.92
CA LYS A 284 -0.54 16.51 -4.74
C LYS A 284 -1.74 15.64 -5.08
N HIS A 285 -2.65 15.45 -4.12
CA HIS A 285 -3.88 14.65 -4.34
C HIS A 285 -4.79 15.31 -5.38
N VAL A 286 -4.99 16.63 -5.32
CA VAL A 286 -5.75 17.37 -6.35
C VAL A 286 -5.15 17.19 -7.73
N ALA A 287 -3.80 17.21 -7.84
CA ALA A 287 -3.14 16.97 -9.11
C ALA A 287 -3.44 15.56 -9.67
N TRP A 288 -3.52 14.55 -8.82
CA TRP A 288 -3.88 13.19 -9.23
C TRP A 288 -5.36 13.06 -9.57
N TYR A 289 -6.29 13.57 -8.75
CA TYR A 289 -7.74 13.55 -9.03
C TYR A 289 -8.09 14.22 -10.37
N THR A 290 -7.36 15.27 -10.72
CA THR A 290 -7.64 16.05 -11.94
C THR A 290 -6.86 15.58 -13.17
N LYS A 291 -6.10 14.48 -13.05
CA LYS A 291 -5.37 13.89 -14.17
C LYS A 291 -6.35 13.38 -15.23
N GLY A 292 -6.19 13.84 -16.48
CA GLY A 292 -7.05 13.46 -17.60
C GLY A 292 -8.36 14.26 -17.72
N ILE A 293 -8.68 15.13 -16.76
CA ILE A 293 -9.84 16.03 -16.86
C ILE A 293 -9.50 17.18 -17.85
N PRO A 294 -10.32 17.39 -18.89
CA PRO A 294 -10.11 18.48 -19.82
C PRO A 294 -10.10 19.85 -19.12
N LYS A 295 -9.18 20.72 -19.52
CA LYS A 295 -8.98 22.08 -18.98
C LYS A 295 -8.46 22.17 -17.55
N ALA A 296 -8.17 21.05 -16.85
CA ALA A 296 -7.65 21.06 -15.49
C ALA A 296 -6.15 21.47 -15.39
N ALA A 297 -5.46 21.74 -16.49
CA ALA A 297 -4.05 22.16 -16.46
C ALA A 297 -3.85 23.45 -15.66
N ARG A 298 -4.67 24.49 -15.91
CA ARG A 298 -4.62 25.75 -15.15
C ARG A 298 -4.92 25.57 -13.65
N LEU A 299 -5.80 24.64 -13.30
CA LEU A 299 -6.09 24.31 -11.91
C LEU A 299 -4.83 23.71 -11.26
N ARG A 300 -4.14 22.78 -11.94
CA ARG A 300 -2.89 22.19 -11.42
C ARG A 300 -1.73 23.19 -11.27
N GLU A 301 -1.71 24.25 -12.07
CA GLU A 301 -0.74 25.34 -11.88
C GLU A 301 -1.06 26.14 -10.61
N LYS A 302 -2.33 26.46 -10.38
CA LYS A 302 -2.78 27.27 -9.26
C LYS A 302 -2.77 26.55 -7.92
N ILE A 303 -2.96 25.22 -7.94
CA ILE A 303 -3.08 24.43 -6.70
C ILE A 303 -1.87 24.56 -5.78
N ASN A 304 -0.68 24.76 -6.33
CA ASN A 304 0.54 24.87 -5.53
C ASN A 304 0.60 26.15 -4.65
N ALA A 305 -0.20 27.17 -4.98
CA ALA A 305 -0.31 28.40 -4.22
C ALA A 305 -1.44 28.39 -3.18
N VAL A 306 -2.32 27.39 -3.19
CA VAL A 306 -3.46 27.30 -2.25
C VAL A 306 -2.95 27.08 -0.83
N GLU A 307 -3.40 27.90 0.12
CA GLU A 307 -2.96 27.86 1.53
C GLU A 307 -4.12 27.61 2.51
N SER A 308 -5.38 27.70 2.06
CA SER A 308 -6.55 27.45 2.89
C SER A 308 -7.57 26.52 2.22
N TYR A 309 -8.50 25.99 3.04
CA TYR A 309 -9.63 25.21 2.52
C TYR A 309 -10.53 26.04 1.64
N GLU A 310 -10.79 27.29 2.00
CA GLU A 310 -11.64 28.20 1.23
C GLU A 310 -11.05 28.50 -0.16
N GLU A 311 -9.76 28.75 -0.23
CA GLU A 311 -9.05 28.93 -1.51
C GLU A 311 -9.13 27.66 -2.37
N LEU A 312 -9.00 26.47 -1.75
CA LEU A 312 -9.16 25.19 -2.45
C LEU A 312 -10.57 25.04 -3.00
N GLU A 313 -11.59 25.28 -2.18
CA GLU A 313 -13.00 25.16 -2.56
C GLU A 313 -13.32 26.11 -3.73
N ASN A 314 -12.91 27.39 -3.63
CA ASN A 314 -13.05 28.37 -4.70
C ASN A 314 -12.33 27.96 -5.99
N LEU A 315 -11.11 27.40 -5.88
CA LEU A 315 -10.38 26.92 -7.04
C LEU A 315 -11.10 25.76 -7.74
N LEU A 316 -11.67 24.84 -6.95
CA LEU A 316 -12.38 23.66 -7.46
C LEU A 316 -13.76 23.97 -8.07
N THR A 317 -14.35 25.15 -7.82
CA THR A 317 -15.57 25.57 -8.51
C THR A 317 -15.37 25.77 -10.02
N SER A 318 -14.11 25.95 -10.45
CA SER A 318 -13.74 26.11 -11.87
C SER A 318 -13.51 24.78 -12.60
N LEU A 319 -13.71 23.62 -11.96
CA LEU A 319 -13.55 22.29 -12.54
C LEU A 319 -14.74 21.91 -13.43
#